data_b79ba336793ce64f0ee6e45645890d00
#
_entry.id   b79ba336793ce64f0ee6e45645890d00
#
_cell.length_a   1.000
_cell.length_b   1.000
_cell.length_c   1.000
_cell.angle_alpha   90.00
_cell.angle_beta   90.00
_cell.angle_gamma   90.00
#
_symmetry.space_group_name_H-M   'P 1'
#
loop_
_entity.id
_entity.type
_entity.pdbx_description
1 polymer ?
#
loop_
_entity_poly.entity_id
_entity_poly.type
_entity_poly.pdbx_seq_one_letter_code
_entity_poly.pdbx_strand_id
1 'polypeptide(L)' 'MITVVYDDTMCNGPCRIEHKTMEDAVESVNNDFESLMKELRDEGYEPEWIRDGHHMLEVYVPNTSINAWWDFE' A
#
# COMPACT_ATOMS: atom_id res chain seq x y z
N MET A 1 11.65 -16.55 -3.48
CA MET A 1 10.39 -15.98 -2.99
C MET A 1 10.48 -14.46 -2.94
N ILE A 2 9.35 -13.80 -3.09
CA ILE A 2 9.26 -12.35 -3.09
C ILE A 2 8.60 -11.92 -1.78
N THR A 3 9.23 -11.04 -1.03
CA THR A 3 8.65 -10.50 0.19
C THR A 3 8.08 -9.11 -0.08
N VAL A 4 6.81 -8.94 0.22
CA VAL A 4 6.13 -7.63 0.18
C VAL A 4 6.13 -7.06 1.60
N VAL A 5 6.58 -5.83 1.73
CA VAL A 5 6.55 -5.09 3.00
C VAL A 5 5.50 -4.00 2.88
N TYR A 6 4.53 -4.04 3.78
CA TYR A 6 3.50 -3.00 3.90
C TYR A 6 3.68 -2.26 5.21
N ASP A 7 3.55 -0.95 5.16
CA ASP A 7 3.55 -0.12 6.37
C ASP A 7 2.63 1.08 6.16
N ASP A 8 2.19 1.69 7.25
CA ASP A 8 1.36 2.89 7.18
C ASP A 8 1.52 3.76 8.42
N THR A 9 0.94 4.95 8.38
CA THR A 9 0.95 5.90 9.49
C THR A 9 -0.23 5.71 10.45
N MET A 10 -1.07 4.71 10.19
CA MET A 10 -2.28 4.42 10.97
C MET A 10 -2.07 3.31 12.00
N CYS A 11 -0.82 3.02 12.32
CA CYS A 11 -0.41 2.06 13.36
C CYS A 11 -0.60 0.58 13.01
N ASN A 12 -0.64 0.23 11.74
CA ASN A 12 -0.81 -1.15 11.27
C ASN A 12 0.47 -1.80 10.77
N GLY A 13 1.60 -1.20 10.91
CA GLY A 13 2.77 -1.72 10.27
C GLY A 13 3.84 -2.18 11.18
N PRO A 14 5.01 -2.58 10.63
CA PRO A 14 5.14 -3.10 9.27
C PRO A 14 4.73 -4.56 9.19
N CYS A 15 4.18 -4.96 8.05
CA CYS A 15 3.82 -6.35 7.75
C CYS A 15 4.68 -6.88 6.61
N ARG A 16 5.21 -8.08 6.76
CA ARG A 16 5.97 -8.77 5.72
C ARG A 16 5.23 -10.03 5.32
N ILE A 17 4.96 -10.16 4.02
CA ILE A 17 4.26 -11.32 3.48
C ILE A 17 5.07 -11.87 2.32
N GLU A 18 5.36 -13.18 2.36
CA GLU A 18 6.10 -13.84 1.31
C GLU A 18 5.16 -14.40 0.25
N HIS A 19 5.55 -14.25 -1.01
CA HIS A 19 4.85 -14.79 -2.16
C HIS A 19 5.81 -15.65 -3.00
N LYS A 20 5.28 -16.68 -3.63
CA LYS A 20 6.09 -17.60 -4.44
C LYS A 20 6.61 -16.96 -5.72
N THR A 21 5.83 -16.08 -6.32
CA THR A 21 6.15 -15.45 -7.60
C THR A 21 5.90 -13.95 -7.53
N MET A 22 6.55 -13.23 -8.46
CA MET A 22 6.32 -11.78 -8.60
C MET A 22 4.86 -11.50 -8.99
N GLU A 23 4.27 -12.35 -9.83
CA GLU A 23 2.88 -12.20 -10.24
C GLU A 23 1.94 -12.24 -9.04
N ASP A 24 2.11 -13.21 -8.14
CA ASP A 24 1.31 -13.31 -6.92
C ASP A 24 1.52 -12.10 -6.02
N ALA A 25 2.75 -11.64 -5.88
CA ALA A 25 3.07 -10.47 -5.07
C ALA A 25 2.40 -9.21 -5.61
N VAL A 26 2.47 -8.98 -6.91
CA VAL A 26 1.85 -7.82 -7.56
C VAL A 26 0.33 -7.87 -7.42
N GLU A 27 -0.27 -9.02 -7.62
CA GLU A 27 -1.72 -9.19 -7.46
C GLU A 27 -2.16 -8.87 -6.03
N SER A 28 -1.42 -9.36 -5.03
CA SER A 28 -1.70 -9.09 -3.63
C SER A 28 -1.62 -7.58 -3.31
N VAL A 29 -0.57 -6.92 -3.79
CA VAL A 29 -0.41 -5.48 -3.60
C VAL A 29 -1.55 -4.69 -4.26
N ASN A 30 -1.93 -5.06 -5.48
CA ASN A 30 -3.02 -4.38 -6.18
C ASN A 30 -4.37 -4.55 -5.45
N ASN A 31 -4.64 -5.74 -4.93
CA ASN A 31 -5.85 -5.99 -4.16
C ASN A 31 -5.88 -5.16 -2.88
N ASP A 32 -4.78 -5.11 -2.15
CA ASP A 32 -4.67 -4.32 -0.92
C ASP A 32 -4.80 -2.82 -1.23
N PHE A 33 -4.18 -2.37 -2.30
CA PHE A 33 -4.26 -0.99 -2.76
C PHE A 33 -5.71 -0.59 -3.06
N GLU A 34 -6.43 -1.38 -3.85
CA GLU A 34 -7.81 -1.09 -4.19
C GLU A 34 -8.71 -1.07 -2.95
N SER A 35 -8.51 -2.00 -2.02
CA SER A 35 -9.25 -2.06 -0.77
C SER A 35 -9.01 -0.81 0.08
N LEU A 36 -7.77 -0.37 0.19
CA LEU A 36 -7.42 0.81 0.97
C LEU A 36 -8.01 2.07 0.32
N MET A 37 -7.91 2.21 -1.00
CA MET A 37 -8.47 3.35 -1.71
C MET A 37 -9.98 3.46 -1.49
N LYS A 38 -10.67 2.32 -1.59
CA LYS A 38 -12.11 2.28 -1.35
C LYS A 38 -12.45 2.66 0.08
N GLU A 39 -11.74 2.11 1.06
CA GLU A 39 -11.96 2.39 2.47
C GLU A 39 -11.79 3.89 2.76
N LEU A 40 -10.75 4.50 2.25
CA LEU A 40 -10.51 5.93 2.44
C LEU A 40 -11.61 6.79 1.80
N ARG A 41 -12.05 6.43 0.60
CA ARG A 41 -13.16 7.13 -0.06
C ARG A 41 -14.46 6.98 0.71
N ASP A 42 -14.74 5.80 1.25
CA ASP A 42 -15.94 5.55 2.04
C ASP A 42 -15.95 6.37 3.32
N GLU A 43 -14.78 6.72 3.85
CA GLU A 43 -14.63 7.60 5.01
C GLU A 43 -14.67 9.10 4.66
N GLY A 44 -14.80 9.42 3.39
CA GLY A 44 -14.91 10.80 2.93
C GLY A 44 -13.59 11.46 2.54
N TYR A 45 -12.49 10.70 2.48
CA TYR A 45 -11.21 11.22 2.04
C TYR A 45 -11.09 11.16 0.52
N GLU A 46 -10.12 11.91 -0.01
CA GLU A 46 -9.75 11.88 -1.43
C GLU A 46 -8.31 11.40 -1.55
N PRO A 47 -8.08 10.07 -1.50
CA PRO A 47 -6.72 9.53 -1.55
C PRO A 47 -6.08 9.69 -2.91
N GLU A 48 -4.76 9.88 -2.91
CA GLU A 48 -3.93 9.90 -4.10
C GLU A 48 -2.86 8.83 -3.98
N TRP A 49 -2.20 8.50 -5.08
CA TRP A 49 -1.18 7.48 -5.08
C TRP A 49 -0.04 7.83 -6.02
N ILE A 50 1.14 7.28 -5.73
CA ILE A 50 2.36 7.48 -6.51
C ILE A 50 3.01 6.13 -6.75
N ARG A 51 3.48 5.90 -7.99
CA ARG A 51 4.38 4.81 -8.34
C ARG A 51 5.75 5.39 -8.64
N ASP A 52 6.79 4.57 -8.49
CA ASP A 52 8.16 4.95 -8.84
C ASP A 52 8.77 6.07 -8.00
N GLY A 53 8.22 6.27 -6.79
CA GLY A 53 8.82 7.16 -5.82
C GLY A 53 9.82 6.43 -4.92
N HIS A 54 9.84 6.76 -3.63
CA HIS A 54 10.65 6.09 -2.62
C HIS A 54 10.24 4.64 -2.42
N HIS A 55 8.95 4.37 -2.62
CA HIS A 55 8.36 3.06 -2.45
C HIS A 55 7.80 2.57 -3.79
N MET A 56 7.63 1.27 -3.91
CA MET A 56 7.04 0.66 -5.09
C MET A 56 5.64 1.24 -5.38
N LEU A 57 4.87 1.45 -4.33
CA LEU A 57 3.56 2.06 -4.40
C LEU A 57 3.28 2.77 -3.08
N GLU A 58 2.79 3.98 -3.16
CA GLU A 58 2.46 4.79 -1.98
C GLU A 58 1.08 5.42 -2.17
N VAL A 59 0.25 5.35 -1.12
CA VAL A 59 -1.06 6.00 -1.05
C VAL A 59 -1.00 7.06 0.03
N TYR A 60 -1.54 8.24 -0.25
CA TYR A 60 -1.57 9.31 0.73
C TYR A 60 -2.85 10.14 0.57
N VAL A 61 -3.22 10.83 1.64
CA VAL A 61 -4.33 11.77 1.62
C VAL A 61 -3.74 13.16 1.84
N PRO A 62 -3.83 14.08 0.85
CA PRO A 62 -3.29 15.43 0.98
C PRO A 62 -3.82 16.17 2.19
N ASN A 63 -2.95 16.95 2.83
CA ASN A 63 -3.27 17.75 4.01
C ASN A 63 -3.62 16.93 5.26
N THR A 64 -3.26 15.66 5.27
CA THR A 64 -3.40 14.79 6.44
C THR A 64 -2.10 14.04 6.67
N SER A 65 -1.99 13.33 7.79
CA SER A 65 -0.88 12.45 8.08
C SER A 65 -1.11 11.01 7.57
N ILE A 66 -2.20 10.77 6.86
CA ILE A 66 -2.54 9.44 6.35
C ILE A 66 -1.62 9.09 5.18
N ASN A 67 -0.88 8.00 5.34
CA ASN A 67 0.07 7.52 4.34
C ASN A 67 0.24 6.01 4.49
N ALA A 68 0.34 5.32 3.38
CA ALA A 68 0.58 3.88 3.36
C ALA A 68 1.46 3.54 2.16
N TRP A 69 2.31 2.52 2.29
CA TRP A 69 3.21 2.17 1.20
C TRP A 69 3.53 0.68 1.19
N TRP A 70 3.89 0.20 0.01
CA TRP A 70 4.30 -1.17 -0.24
C TRP A 70 5.67 -1.18 -0.90
N ASP A 71 6.51 -2.09 -0.47
CA ASP A 71 7.84 -2.30 -1.04
C ASP A 71 8.07 -3.78 -1.28
N PHE A 72 8.93 -4.09 -2.25
CA PHE A 72 9.46 -5.44 -2.41
C PHE A 72 10.82 -5.52 -1.73
N GLU A 73 11.02 -6.58 -1.02
CA GLU A 73 12.27 -6.85 -0.30
C GLU A 73 13.01 -8.05 -0.90
#